data_d0e418c5e1dc9976fa0f0145a4d6f39d
#
_entry.id   d0e418c5e1dc9976fa0f0145a4d6f39d
#
_cell.length_a   1.000
_cell.length_b   1.000
_cell.length_c   1.000
_cell.angle_alpha   90.00
_cell.angle_beta   90.00
_cell.angle_gamma   90.00
#
_symmetry.space_group_name_H-M   'P 1'
#
loop_
_entity.id
_entity.type
_entity.pdbx_description
1 polymer ?
#
loop_
_entity_poly.entity_id
_entity_poly.type
_entity_poly.pdbx_seq_one_letter_code
_entity_poly.pdbx_strand_id
1 'polypeptide(L)'
;MTTKYKAVFSDIDGTLLNSKHQIPTATKNKIKQINKQGIPYVLVSARMPKGMTNIRAELGAKSPMICYSGALVVDEEDKTIYSVAISKEDAKNLCKRIQRINVNISISIYTNDEWLVEDKEEYWAAQESEITGVIPKEVSYDDERVYKEVHKILCM
;
A
#
# COMPACT_ATOMS: atom_id res chain seq x y z
N MET A 1 24.21 -23.51 14.01
CA MET A 1 24.28 -23.14 12.57
C MET A 1 24.08 -21.62 12.46
N THR A 2 25.11 -20.91 11.98
CA THR A 2 25.02 -19.46 11.75
C THR A 2 24.09 -19.21 10.57
N THR A 3 22.94 -18.60 10.82
CA THR A 3 21.97 -18.26 9.78
C THR A 3 22.62 -17.28 8.81
N LYS A 4 22.71 -17.63 7.53
CA LYS A 4 23.36 -16.81 6.49
C LYS A 4 22.57 -15.50 6.23
N TYR A 5 21.26 -15.56 6.37
CA TYR A 5 20.34 -14.44 6.13
C TYR A 5 19.72 -13.96 7.43
N LYS A 6 19.56 -12.63 7.58
CA LYS A 6 19.03 -12.00 8.79
C LYS A 6 17.64 -11.39 8.60
N ALA A 7 17.22 -11.20 7.38
CA ALA A 7 15.89 -10.73 6.99
C ALA A 7 15.58 -11.18 5.57
N VAL A 8 14.29 -11.26 5.24
CA VAL A 8 13.78 -11.48 3.88
C VAL A 8 12.85 -10.32 3.53
N PHE A 9 13.08 -9.72 2.39
CA PHE A 9 12.20 -8.69 1.82
C PHE A 9 11.54 -9.27 0.59
N SER A 10 10.22 -9.17 0.50
CA SER A 10 9.45 -9.74 -0.61
C SER A 10 8.43 -8.75 -1.13
N ASP A 11 8.42 -8.58 -2.43
CA ASP A 11 7.29 -7.97 -3.11
C ASP A 11 6.07 -8.90 -3.06
N ILE A 12 4.88 -8.32 -3.27
CA ILE A 12 3.59 -9.00 -3.16
C ILE A 12 3.08 -9.42 -4.54
N ASP A 13 2.81 -8.46 -5.40
CA ASP A 13 2.11 -8.68 -6.66
C ASP A 13 3.05 -9.25 -7.73
N GLY A 14 2.71 -10.43 -8.28
CA GLY A 14 3.59 -11.13 -9.22
C GLY A 14 4.81 -11.83 -8.59
N THR A 15 5.00 -11.74 -7.26
CA THR A 15 6.10 -12.38 -6.53
C THR A 15 5.58 -13.34 -5.46
N LEU A 16 4.91 -12.83 -4.45
CA LEU A 16 4.35 -13.61 -3.34
C LEU A 16 3.01 -14.25 -3.73
N LEU A 17 2.18 -13.50 -4.46
CA LEU A 17 0.88 -13.95 -4.92
C LEU A 17 0.98 -14.64 -6.29
N ASN A 18 0.22 -15.72 -6.45
CA ASN A 18 0.04 -16.40 -7.75
C ASN A 18 -0.96 -15.65 -8.64
N SER A 19 -1.21 -16.15 -9.86
CA SER A 19 -2.17 -15.58 -10.83
C SER A 19 -3.63 -15.55 -10.34
N LYS A 20 -3.95 -16.20 -9.21
CA LYS A 20 -5.26 -16.15 -8.55
C LYS A 20 -5.26 -15.21 -7.35
N HIS A 21 -4.24 -14.34 -7.22
CA HIS A 21 -4.04 -13.43 -6.09
C HIS A 21 -4.01 -14.14 -4.72
N GLN A 22 -3.48 -15.38 -4.67
CA GLN A 22 -3.39 -16.18 -3.46
C GLN A 22 -1.94 -16.54 -3.15
N ILE A 23 -1.62 -16.66 -1.85
CA ILE A 23 -0.32 -17.17 -1.41
C ILE A 23 -0.32 -18.69 -1.52
N PRO A 24 0.58 -19.32 -2.31
CA PRO A 24 0.68 -20.77 -2.40
C PRO A 24 0.94 -21.38 -1.01
N THR A 25 0.26 -22.48 -0.69
CA THR A 25 0.39 -23.14 0.62
C THR A 25 1.85 -23.50 0.98
N ALA A 26 2.62 -23.98 0.00
CA ALA A 26 4.04 -24.32 0.20
C ALA A 26 4.86 -23.07 0.59
N THR A 27 4.64 -21.93 -0.10
CA THR A 27 5.27 -20.65 0.19
C THR A 27 4.90 -20.16 1.59
N LYS A 28 3.60 -20.17 1.93
CA LYS A 28 3.10 -19.80 3.26
C LYS A 28 3.75 -20.60 4.38
N ASN A 29 3.83 -21.94 4.21
CA ASN A 29 4.46 -22.83 5.19
C ASN A 29 5.95 -22.53 5.36
N LYS A 30 6.64 -22.23 4.26
CA LYS A 30 8.07 -21.89 4.29
C LYS A 30 8.32 -20.58 5.00
N ILE A 31 7.51 -19.56 4.74
CA ILE A 31 7.61 -18.25 5.43
C ILE A 31 7.36 -18.41 6.93
N LYS A 32 6.35 -19.22 7.34
CA LYS A 32 6.12 -19.53 8.75
C LYS A 32 7.32 -20.23 9.42
N GLN A 33 8.04 -21.09 8.69
CA GLN A 33 9.27 -21.71 9.20
C GLN A 33 10.39 -20.68 9.38
N ILE A 34 10.54 -19.75 8.44
CA ILE A 34 11.54 -18.66 8.51
C ILE A 34 11.25 -17.76 9.72
N ASN A 35 9.99 -17.34 9.89
CA ASN A 35 9.56 -16.53 11.03
C ASN A 35 9.82 -17.22 12.37
N LYS A 36 9.60 -18.56 12.48
CA LYS A 36 9.91 -19.34 13.68
C LYS A 36 11.41 -19.39 14.02
N GLN A 37 12.28 -19.17 13.05
CA GLN A 37 13.72 -19.07 13.24
C GLN A 37 14.18 -17.66 13.67
N GLY A 38 13.23 -16.74 13.89
CA GLY A 38 13.52 -15.35 14.26
C GLY A 38 14.01 -14.49 13.09
N ILE A 39 13.84 -14.95 11.83
CA ILE A 39 14.18 -14.19 10.65
C ILE A 39 12.93 -13.42 10.21
N PRO A 40 12.91 -12.07 10.26
CA PRO A 40 11.76 -11.28 9.86
C PRO A 40 11.52 -11.41 8.35
N TYR A 41 10.26 -11.59 7.98
CA TYR A 41 9.80 -11.58 6.59
C TYR A 41 9.03 -10.28 6.32
N VAL A 42 9.67 -9.34 5.66
CA VAL A 42 9.19 -7.97 5.44
C VAL A 42 8.49 -7.90 4.08
N LEU A 43 7.23 -7.48 4.09
CA LEU A 43 6.49 -7.22 2.87
C LEU A 43 6.86 -5.84 2.31
N VAL A 44 7.06 -5.77 0.99
CA VAL A 44 7.39 -4.54 0.26
C VAL A 44 6.39 -4.40 -0.88
N SER A 45 5.66 -3.30 -0.98
CA SER A 45 4.69 -3.11 -2.05
C SER A 45 4.41 -1.62 -2.35
N ALA A 46 3.85 -1.35 -3.52
CA ALA A 46 3.24 -0.06 -3.84
C ALA A 46 1.86 0.14 -3.18
N ARG A 47 1.35 -0.87 -2.49
CA ARG A 47 0.07 -0.82 -1.78
C ARG A 47 0.15 0.06 -0.53
N MET A 48 -1.03 0.53 -0.09
CA MET A 48 -1.20 1.16 1.22
C MET A 48 -1.15 0.12 2.36
N PRO A 49 -0.91 0.51 3.62
CA PRO A 49 -0.86 -0.43 4.76
C PRO A 49 -2.07 -1.35 4.85
N LYS A 50 -3.30 -0.83 4.79
CA LYS A 50 -4.54 -1.62 4.81
C LYS A 50 -4.59 -2.70 3.73
N GLY A 51 -4.09 -2.40 2.53
CA GLY A 51 -4.02 -3.36 1.43
C GLY A 51 -3.01 -4.50 1.66
N MET A 52 -2.19 -4.44 2.71
CA MET A 52 -1.15 -5.43 3.04
C MET A 52 -1.41 -6.17 4.35
N THR A 53 -2.24 -5.61 5.26
CA THR A 53 -2.46 -6.14 6.61
C THR A 53 -2.99 -7.58 6.60
N ASN A 54 -3.94 -7.91 5.73
CA ASN A 54 -4.48 -9.27 5.62
C ASN A 54 -3.42 -10.27 5.15
N ILE A 55 -2.55 -9.87 4.21
CA ILE A 55 -1.45 -10.69 3.71
C ILE A 55 -0.44 -10.94 4.82
N ARG A 56 -0.05 -9.92 5.58
CA ARG A 56 0.83 -10.04 6.75
C ARG A 56 0.25 -11.01 7.80
N ALA A 57 -1.04 -10.86 8.11
CA ALA A 57 -1.74 -11.72 9.06
C ALA A 57 -1.79 -13.19 8.57
N GLU A 58 -2.07 -13.43 7.30
CA GLU A 58 -2.09 -14.76 6.69
C GLU A 58 -0.75 -15.47 6.78
N LEU A 59 0.35 -14.73 6.66
CA LEU A 59 1.71 -15.25 6.81
C LEU A 59 2.11 -15.49 8.26
N GLY A 60 1.35 -14.94 9.23
CA GLY A 60 1.72 -14.93 10.65
C GLY A 60 3.01 -14.13 10.88
N ALA A 61 3.29 -13.16 10.02
CA ALA A 61 4.47 -12.32 10.12
C ALA A 61 4.24 -11.21 11.16
N LYS A 62 5.20 -11.10 12.09
CA LYS A 62 5.33 -9.99 13.02
C LYS A 62 6.55 -9.18 12.62
N SER A 63 6.43 -8.41 11.56
CA SER A 63 7.52 -7.64 10.97
C SER A 63 6.99 -6.37 10.34
N PRO A 64 7.83 -5.34 10.20
CA PRO A 64 7.48 -4.12 9.50
C PRO A 64 6.96 -4.38 8.08
N MET A 65 6.20 -3.44 7.56
CA MET A 65 5.80 -3.39 6.15
C MET A 65 6.36 -2.13 5.50
N ILE A 66 6.85 -2.27 4.28
CA ILE A 66 7.31 -1.18 3.42
C ILE A 66 6.22 -0.92 2.39
N CYS A 67 5.52 0.19 2.55
CA CYS A 67 4.35 0.57 1.78
C CYS A 67 4.69 1.69 0.79
N TYR A 68 3.84 1.90 -0.22
CA TYR A 68 4.00 2.96 -1.22
C TYR A 68 5.40 2.98 -1.85
N SER A 69 5.93 1.80 -2.19
CA SER A 69 7.28 1.63 -2.78
C SER A 69 8.40 2.25 -1.93
N GLY A 70 8.24 2.29 -0.61
CA GLY A 70 9.24 2.81 0.34
C GLY A 70 8.93 4.19 0.91
N ALA A 71 7.86 4.85 0.47
CA ALA A 71 7.52 6.17 1.00
C ALA A 71 6.95 6.13 2.42
N LEU A 72 6.43 4.97 2.86
CA LEU A 72 5.94 4.76 4.22
C LEU A 72 6.41 3.40 4.73
N VAL A 73 6.97 3.37 5.95
CA VAL A 73 7.30 2.13 6.66
C VAL A 73 6.54 2.12 7.97
N VAL A 74 5.84 1.03 8.25
CA VAL A 74 5.13 0.80 9.52
C VAL A 74 5.70 -0.41 10.24
N ASP A 75 5.67 -0.41 11.57
CA ASP A 75 6.09 -1.54 12.41
C ASP A 75 5.02 -2.63 12.47
N GLU A 76 5.23 -3.61 13.35
CA GLU A 76 4.30 -4.72 13.57
C GLU A 76 2.97 -4.32 14.22
N GLU A 77 2.89 -3.16 14.84
CA GLU A 77 1.68 -2.54 15.41
C GLU A 77 1.07 -1.47 14.51
N ASP A 78 1.50 -1.38 13.25
CA ASP A 78 1.07 -0.39 12.25
C ASP A 78 1.41 1.08 12.61
N LYS A 79 2.40 1.29 13.51
CA LYS A 79 2.93 2.62 13.80
C LYS A 79 3.97 3.02 12.76
N THR A 80 3.94 4.27 12.35
CA THR A 80 4.89 4.81 11.38
C THR A 80 6.31 4.84 11.95
N ILE A 81 7.25 4.16 11.28
CA ILE A 81 8.69 4.19 11.56
C ILE A 81 9.38 5.22 10.66
N TYR A 82 8.93 5.32 9.41
CA TYR A 82 9.51 6.19 8.40
C TYR A 82 8.43 6.68 7.46
N SER A 83 8.47 7.95 7.10
CA SER A 83 7.52 8.57 6.19
C SER A 83 8.19 9.66 5.37
N VAL A 84 8.00 9.60 4.05
CA VAL A 84 8.32 10.69 3.11
C VAL A 84 7.09 10.94 2.27
N ALA A 85 6.48 12.09 2.49
CA ALA A 85 5.29 12.52 1.77
C ALA A 85 5.65 13.53 0.67
N ILE A 86 4.83 13.60 -0.36
CA ILE A 86 4.82 14.66 -1.35
C ILE A 86 4.43 15.96 -0.62
N SER A 87 5.08 17.07 -0.94
CA SER A 87 4.68 18.34 -0.32
C SER A 87 3.22 18.67 -0.64
N LYS A 88 2.53 19.29 0.31
CA LYS A 88 1.11 19.69 0.13
C LYS A 88 0.91 20.48 -1.15
N GLU A 89 1.82 21.41 -1.42
CA GLU A 89 1.77 22.28 -2.60
C GLU A 89 1.95 21.47 -3.89
N ASP A 90 2.94 20.59 -3.94
CA ASP A 90 3.23 19.76 -5.12
C ASP A 90 2.07 18.81 -5.39
N ALA A 91 1.52 18.13 -4.36
CA ALA A 91 0.39 17.22 -4.50
C ALA A 91 -0.84 17.96 -5.07
N LYS A 92 -1.17 19.12 -4.51
CA LYS A 92 -2.28 19.95 -4.98
C LYS A 92 -2.08 20.42 -6.42
N ASN A 93 -0.88 20.93 -6.74
CA ASN A 93 -0.56 21.41 -8.08
C ASN A 93 -0.58 20.28 -9.10
N LEU A 94 -0.10 19.09 -8.74
CA LEU A 94 -0.12 17.90 -9.59
C LEU A 94 -1.56 17.50 -9.92
N CYS A 95 -2.44 17.35 -8.92
CA CYS A 95 -3.85 17.00 -9.15
C CYS A 95 -4.55 18.01 -10.04
N LYS A 96 -4.39 19.32 -9.78
CA LYS A 96 -4.96 20.38 -10.63
C LYS A 96 -4.44 20.33 -12.06
N ARG A 97 -3.17 20.02 -12.25
CA ARG A 97 -2.56 19.90 -13.58
C ARG A 97 -3.13 18.71 -14.34
N ILE A 98 -3.29 17.55 -13.67
CA ILE A 98 -3.87 16.35 -14.27
C ILE A 98 -5.30 16.60 -14.72
N GLN A 99 -6.13 17.19 -13.87
CA GLN A 99 -7.53 17.55 -14.21
C GLN A 99 -7.63 18.49 -15.41
N ARG A 100 -6.67 19.43 -15.57
CA ARG A 100 -6.62 20.32 -16.74
C ARG A 100 -6.23 19.62 -18.03
N ILE A 101 -5.42 18.56 -17.96
CA ILE A 101 -5.00 17.77 -19.13
C ILE A 101 -6.19 16.95 -19.65
N ASN A 102 -6.89 16.28 -18.76
CA ASN A 102 -8.09 15.51 -19.09
C ASN A 102 -8.96 15.33 -17.83
N VAL A 103 -10.18 15.86 -17.89
CA VAL A 103 -11.15 15.77 -16.80
C VAL A 103 -11.67 14.35 -16.54
N ASN A 104 -11.46 13.42 -17.47
CA ASN A 104 -11.89 12.02 -17.33
C ASN A 104 -10.83 11.13 -16.65
N ILE A 105 -9.66 11.69 -16.27
CA ILE A 105 -8.67 10.93 -15.52
C ILE A 105 -9.18 10.78 -14.09
N SER A 106 -9.35 9.54 -13.66
CA SER A 106 -9.59 9.20 -12.27
C SER A 106 -8.34 9.46 -11.44
N ILE A 107 -8.46 10.20 -10.37
CA ILE A 107 -7.37 10.50 -9.44
C ILE A 107 -7.69 9.85 -8.10
N SER A 108 -6.75 9.09 -7.58
CA SER A 108 -6.80 8.54 -6.23
C SER A 108 -5.63 9.10 -5.42
N ILE A 109 -5.91 9.68 -4.26
CA ILE A 109 -4.92 10.23 -3.33
C ILE A 109 -4.81 9.29 -2.13
N TYR A 110 -3.58 8.89 -1.78
CA TYR A 110 -3.30 8.02 -0.66
C TYR A 110 -2.47 8.74 0.40
N THR A 111 -2.97 8.79 1.63
CA THR A 111 -2.32 9.46 2.77
C THR A 111 -2.24 8.49 3.93
N ASN A 112 -1.05 8.21 4.45
CA ASN A 112 -0.88 7.22 5.53
C ASN A 112 -1.66 5.92 5.24
N ASP A 113 -2.80 5.71 5.88
CA ASP A 113 -3.68 4.54 5.70
C ASP A 113 -5.08 4.93 5.22
N GLU A 114 -5.21 6.06 4.53
CA GLU A 114 -6.46 6.52 3.90
C GLU A 114 -6.31 6.57 2.38
N TRP A 115 -7.34 6.13 1.70
CA TRP A 115 -7.52 6.25 0.26
C TRP A 115 -8.67 7.21 -0.02
N LEU A 116 -8.39 8.30 -0.72
CA LEU A 116 -9.28 9.43 -0.97
C LEU A 116 -9.58 9.55 -2.47
N VAL A 117 -10.86 9.71 -2.81
CA VAL A 117 -11.36 9.90 -4.19
C VAL A 117 -12.45 10.96 -4.19
N GLU A 118 -12.74 11.58 -5.33
CA GLU A 118 -13.89 12.49 -5.45
C GLU A 118 -15.21 11.74 -5.62
N ASP A 119 -15.20 10.58 -6.29
CA ASP A 119 -16.35 9.70 -6.49
C ASP A 119 -15.93 8.25 -6.29
N LYS A 120 -16.46 7.59 -5.28
CA LYS A 120 -16.17 6.19 -4.97
C LYS A 120 -16.87 5.20 -5.89
N GLU A 121 -17.93 5.62 -6.59
CA GLU A 121 -18.67 4.79 -7.55
C GLU A 121 -18.07 4.92 -8.96
N GLU A 122 -17.08 5.79 -9.16
CA GLU A 122 -16.35 5.90 -10.41
C GLU A 122 -15.68 4.55 -10.74
N TYR A 123 -15.66 4.19 -12.02
CA TYR A 123 -15.28 2.86 -12.52
C TYR A 123 -13.93 2.37 -11.98
N TRP A 124 -12.90 3.20 -12.01
CA TRP A 124 -11.56 2.80 -11.57
C TRP A 124 -11.43 2.70 -10.05
N ALA A 125 -12.12 3.58 -9.31
CA ALA A 125 -12.17 3.51 -7.87
C ALA A 125 -12.92 2.24 -7.41
N ALA A 126 -14.04 1.91 -8.05
CA ALA A 126 -14.78 0.69 -7.79
C ALA A 126 -13.95 -0.58 -8.08
N GLN A 127 -13.25 -0.63 -9.23
CA GLN A 127 -12.35 -1.75 -9.57
C GLN A 127 -11.20 -1.91 -8.58
N GLU A 128 -10.52 -0.82 -8.23
CA GLU A 128 -9.40 -0.88 -7.26
C GLU A 128 -9.89 -1.32 -5.89
N SER A 129 -11.10 -0.90 -5.49
CA SER A 129 -11.75 -1.35 -4.24
C SER A 129 -12.00 -2.85 -4.24
N GLU A 130 -12.50 -3.40 -5.34
CA GLU A 130 -12.74 -4.85 -5.49
C GLU A 130 -11.42 -5.64 -5.42
N ILE A 131 -10.36 -5.17 -6.09
CA ILE A 131 -9.05 -5.84 -6.13
C ILE A 131 -8.35 -5.80 -4.77
N THR A 132 -8.39 -4.66 -4.10
CA THR A 132 -7.62 -4.45 -2.85
C THR A 132 -8.39 -4.81 -1.59
N GLY A 133 -9.72 -4.85 -1.67
CA GLY A 133 -10.61 -4.99 -0.51
C GLY A 133 -10.66 -3.73 0.37
N VAL A 134 -10.14 -2.60 -0.10
CA VAL A 134 -10.13 -1.33 0.60
C VAL A 134 -11.19 -0.40 0.02
N ILE A 135 -12.03 0.17 0.88
CA ILE A 135 -13.07 1.13 0.47
C ILE A 135 -12.50 2.54 0.55
N PRO A 136 -12.53 3.34 -0.53
CA PRO A 136 -12.06 4.71 -0.50
C PRO A 136 -13.03 5.61 0.28
N LYS A 137 -12.48 6.71 0.78
CA LYS A 137 -13.24 7.81 1.39
C LYS A 137 -13.51 8.89 0.35
N GLU A 138 -14.77 9.24 0.18
CA GLU A 138 -15.17 10.30 -0.72
C GLU A 138 -14.87 11.67 -0.11
N VAL A 139 -14.23 12.54 -0.88
CA VAL A 139 -13.76 13.86 -0.44
C VAL A 139 -13.84 14.86 -1.61
N SER A 140 -13.86 16.16 -1.31
CA SER A 140 -13.64 17.19 -2.34
C SER A 140 -12.16 17.54 -2.45
N TYR A 141 -11.61 17.57 -3.65
CA TYR A 141 -10.24 18.02 -3.90
C TYR A 141 -10.04 19.53 -3.76
N ASP A 142 -11.11 20.30 -3.54
CA ASP A 142 -11.03 21.69 -3.10
C ASP A 142 -10.69 21.83 -1.61
N ASP A 143 -10.89 20.75 -0.83
CA ASP A 143 -10.50 20.73 0.57
C ASP A 143 -8.98 20.50 0.68
N GLU A 144 -8.26 21.54 1.11
CA GLU A 144 -6.80 21.48 1.24
C GLU A 144 -6.29 20.44 2.24
N ARG A 145 -7.16 19.89 3.10
CA ARG A 145 -6.80 18.85 4.07
C ARG A 145 -6.47 17.52 3.40
N VAL A 146 -7.03 17.26 2.21
CA VAL A 146 -6.78 16.03 1.45
C VAL A 146 -5.33 15.89 0.97
N TYR A 147 -4.60 17.00 0.92
CA TYR A 147 -3.20 17.03 0.47
C TYR A 147 -2.19 16.94 1.63
N LYS A 148 -2.66 16.65 2.84
CA LYS A 148 -1.77 16.45 3.99
C LYS A 148 -1.17 15.04 3.95
N GLU A 149 0.16 14.94 4.00
CA GLU A 149 0.90 13.67 4.07
C GLU A 149 0.57 12.69 2.94
N VAL A 150 0.52 13.20 1.71
CA VAL A 150 0.27 12.38 0.51
C VAL A 150 1.48 11.51 0.19
N HIS A 151 1.31 10.20 0.18
CA HIS A 151 2.38 9.23 -0.14
C HIS A 151 2.31 8.73 -1.58
N LYS A 152 1.12 8.72 -2.18
CA LYS A 152 0.89 8.24 -3.54
C LYS A 152 -0.27 8.99 -4.17
N ILE A 153 -0.12 9.34 -5.44
CA ILE A 153 -1.21 9.76 -6.33
C ILE A 153 -1.27 8.74 -7.46
N LEU A 154 -2.42 8.10 -7.65
CA LEU A 154 -2.66 7.15 -8.71
C LEU A 154 -3.63 7.78 -9.71
N CYS A 155 -3.30 7.68 -11.00
CA CYS A 155 -4.11 8.20 -12.10
C CYS A 155 -4.46 7.06 -13.05
N MET A 156 -5.73 6.95 -13.41
CA MET A 156 -6.27 5.89 -14.28
C MET A 156 -7.23 6.48 -15.32
#